data_d214c7115e0ba8447e48bd7bd7bf5d4e
#
_entry.id   d214c7115e0ba8447e48bd7bd7bf5d4e
#
_cell.length_a   1.000
_cell.length_b   1.000
_cell.length_c   1.000
_cell.angle_alpha   90.00
_cell.angle_beta   90.00
_cell.angle_gamma   90.00
#
_symmetry.space_group_name_H-M   'P 1'
#
loop_
_entity.id
_entity.type
_entity.pdbx_description
1 polymer ?
#
loop_
_entity_poly.entity_id
_entity_poly.type
_entity_poly.pdbx_seq_one_letter_code
_entity_poly.pdbx_strand_id
1 'polypeptide(L)'
;MDERNPIPFSGKTGFSHFRWFIVALLFFATAINYIDRQILALLKPLLDTELGWTNEQYGCVNSAFQITYALSYVVFGWFIDKCGIKTGYCVSLTLWSLAAASHGLVGSARGFLIARLGLGLGEGGSFPSCVKAVAYWFPQRERHLAASIFNSGANVGPILAPAIVPWIAEVFGWRMAFVLAGVAGFMWLALWLPFYSAPEKSRYVSAPELDHILRDQDERSNSAGPVNWWGLFAYRETWAYLLTKFLTDPISWFWLIWLPDFFYKTRGLNINKSWIHLVTIYSISLGLSLLGGWFTGHLIRRGWSATRARKTGMILFALCVLPVPLALKSSAWVAVCLIGLALAAHHSWATNLYAVASDTFPKRAVAAVAGIGGMAGAIGGIFFPVFAGWLLDQCKNTAGGESTGYLILFGICSGVYVVAFFVNHLLAPRFEQVKMD
;
A
#
# COMPACT_ATOMS: atom_id res chain seq x y z
N MET A 1 -35.10 32.55 5.47
CA MET A 1 -34.36 33.27 6.53
C MET A 1 -33.72 32.21 7.38
N ASP A 2 -32.48 31.85 7.11
CA ASP A 2 -31.75 30.81 7.83
C ASP A 2 -30.60 31.57 8.56
N GLU A 3 -30.83 31.83 9.85
CA GLU A 3 -29.87 32.48 10.73
C GLU A 3 -28.70 31.52 10.94
N ARG A 4 -27.65 31.68 10.15
CA ARG A 4 -26.34 31.08 10.41
C ARG A 4 -25.77 31.70 11.68
N ASN A 5 -25.99 31.02 12.80
CA ASN A 5 -25.26 31.34 14.03
C ASN A 5 -23.74 31.18 13.75
N PRO A 6 -22.95 32.25 13.80
CA PRO A 6 -21.51 32.15 13.64
C PRO A 6 -20.96 31.39 14.86
N ILE A 7 -20.35 30.23 14.59
CA ILE A 7 -19.60 29.48 15.60
C ILE A 7 -18.49 30.42 16.10
N PRO A 8 -18.32 30.59 17.44
CA PRO A 8 -17.28 31.45 17.94
C PRO A 8 -15.92 30.94 17.51
N PHE A 9 -15.28 31.64 16.56
CA PHE A 9 -13.91 31.40 16.22
C PHE A 9 -13.04 31.46 17.46
N SER A 10 -12.18 30.48 17.68
CA SER A 10 -11.12 30.53 18.65
C SER A 10 -10.42 31.88 18.49
N GLY A 11 -10.36 32.71 19.56
CA GLY A 11 -9.74 34.05 19.54
C GLY A 11 -8.22 34.06 19.29
N LYS A 12 -7.69 33.03 18.64
CA LYS A 12 -6.30 32.91 18.21
C LYS A 12 -6.08 33.79 16.99
N THR A 13 -5.36 34.86 17.15
CA THR A 13 -5.00 35.80 16.09
C THR A 13 -3.86 35.29 15.19
N GLY A 14 -3.12 34.25 15.61
CA GLY A 14 -2.03 33.63 14.83
C GLY A 14 -2.48 32.45 13.97
N PHE A 15 -1.67 32.09 12.97
CA PHE A 15 -1.88 30.94 12.12
C PHE A 15 -1.70 29.63 12.91
N SER A 16 -2.74 28.76 12.99
CA SER A 16 -2.75 27.62 13.93
C SER A 16 -1.99 26.38 13.45
N HIS A 17 -1.74 26.25 12.14
CA HIS A 17 -1.10 25.06 11.52
C HIS A 17 -1.76 23.71 11.86
N PHE A 18 -3.02 23.70 12.28
CA PHE A 18 -3.72 22.51 12.78
C PHE A 18 -3.91 21.45 11.69
N ARG A 19 -3.95 21.84 10.40
CA ARG A 19 -4.01 20.88 9.27
C ARG A 19 -2.87 19.85 9.28
N TRP A 20 -1.67 20.22 9.76
CA TRP A 20 -0.54 19.30 9.85
C TRP A 20 -0.72 18.25 10.96
N PHE A 21 -1.44 18.59 12.04
CA PHE A 21 -1.84 17.62 13.05
C PHE A 21 -2.81 16.57 12.46
N ILE A 22 -3.75 16.99 11.61
CA ILE A 22 -4.62 16.05 10.89
C ILE A 22 -3.81 15.11 10.01
N VAL A 23 -2.83 15.61 9.25
CA VAL A 23 -1.94 14.73 8.43
C VAL A 23 -1.13 13.77 9.31
N ALA A 24 -0.66 14.21 10.47
CA ALA A 24 0.02 13.33 11.41
C ALA A 24 -0.90 12.20 11.89
N LEU A 25 -2.17 12.48 12.20
CA LEU A 25 -3.15 11.44 12.50
C LEU A 25 -3.31 10.46 11.32
N LEU A 26 -3.43 10.94 10.08
CA LEU A 26 -3.54 10.08 8.90
C LEU A 26 -2.27 9.23 8.69
N PHE A 27 -1.10 9.79 8.93
CA PHE A 27 0.18 9.07 8.90
C PHE A 27 0.20 7.90 9.90
N PHE A 28 -0.15 8.16 11.16
CA PHE A 28 -0.18 7.11 12.18
C PHE A 28 -1.22 6.04 11.89
N ALA A 29 -2.41 6.41 11.39
CA ALA A 29 -3.41 5.43 10.96
C ALA A 29 -2.85 4.52 9.86
N THR A 30 -2.17 5.09 8.86
CA THR A 30 -1.55 4.32 7.77
C THR A 30 -0.43 3.43 8.29
N ALA A 31 0.40 3.91 9.24
CA ALA A 31 1.44 3.10 9.85
C ALA A 31 0.86 1.90 10.62
N ILE A 32 -0.17 2.10 11.45
CA ILE A 32 -0.87 1.02 12.17
C ILE A 32 -1.45 0.01 11.18
N ASN A 33 -2.11 0.47 10.11
CA ASN A 33 -2.68 -0.38 9.08
C ASN A 33 -1.64 -1.33 8.45
N TYR A 34 -0.46 -0.81 8.14
CA TYR A 34 0.62 -1.63 7.57
C TYR A 34 1.33 -2.52 8.60
N ILE A 35 1.34 -2.14 9.88
CA ILE A 35 1.77 -3.04 10.97
C ILE A 35 0.82 -4.23 11.04
N ASP A 36 -0.51 -4.02 11.04
CA ASP A 36 -1.52 -5.07 11.11
C ASP A 36 -1.38 -6.09 9.98
N ARG A 37 -1.10 -5.63 8.77
CA ARG A 37 -0.86 -6.52 7.62
C ARG A 37 0.36 -7.41 7.80
N GLN A 38 1.41 -6.89 8.48
CA GLN A 38 2.66 -7.62 8.69
C GLN A 38 2.60 -8.66 9.81
N ILE A 39 1.71 -8.52 10.80
CA ILE A 39 1.67 -9.40 11.96
C ILE A 39 1.54 -10.87 11.54
N LEU A 40 0.60 -11.18 10.64
CA LEU A 40 0.39 -12.55 10.19
C LEU A 40 1.62 -13.13 9.47
N ALA A 41 2.27 -12.32 8.64
CA ALA A 41 3.46 -12.75 7.91
C ALA A 41 4.64 -13.03 8.85
N LEU A 42 4.85 -12.17 9.84
CA LEU A 42 5.90 -12.33 10.84
C LEU A 42 5.68 -13.55 11.73
N LEU A 43 4.42 -13.81 12.09
CA LEU A 43 4.05 -14.93 12.97
C LEU A 43 3.87 -16.24 12.21
N LYS A 44 3.91 -16.27 10.88
CA LYS A 44 3.68 -17.48 10.08
C LYS A 44 4.48 -18.68 10.54
N PRO A 45 5.82 -18.61 10.76
CA PRO A 45 6.59 -19.77 11.19
C PRO A 45 6.10 -20.38 12.52
N LEU A 46 5.62 -19.56 13.44
CA LEU A 46 5.06 -19.99 14.72
C LEU A 46 3.64 -20.57 14.54
N LEU A 47 2.83 -19.93 13.72
CA LEU A 47 1.48 -20.39 13.41
C LEU A 47 1.47 -21.69 12.59
N ASP A 48 2.46 -21.92 11.73
CA ASP A 48 2.63 -23.17 10.99
C ASP A 48 2.76 -24.37 11.96
N THR A 49 3.50 -24.20 13.06
CA THR A 49 3.69 -25.26 14.06
C THR A 49 2.46 -25.44 14.95
N GLU A 50 1.73 -24.38 15.28
CA GLU A 50 0.57 -24.42 16.17
C GLU A 50 -0.71 -24.86 15.45
N LEU A 51 -0.94 -24.40 14.22
CA LEU A 51 -2.17 -24.65 13.47
C LEU A 51 -2.07 -25.83 12.51
N GLY A 52 -0.86 -26.25 12.14
CA GLY A 52 -0.63 -27.33 11.19
C GLY A 52 -1.19 -27.07 9.79
N TRP A 53 -1.39 -25.81 9.41
CA TRP A 53 -1.92 -25.47 8.10
C TRP A 53 -0.88 -25.62 6.97
N THR A 54 -1.37 -25.72 5.72
CA THR A 54 -0.50 -25.77 4.55
C THR A 54 -0.12 -24.36 4.08
N ASN A 55 0.93 -24.25 3.29
CA ASN A 55 1.30 -22.97 2.66
C ASN A 55 0.18 -22.46 1.73
N GLU A 56 -0.54 -23.36 1.05
CA GLU A 56 -1.71 -23.00 0.23
C GLU A 56 -2.83 -22.40 1.11
N GLN A 57 -3.15 -22.99 2.26
CA GLN A 57 -4.14 -22.45 3.19
C GLN A 57 -3.73 -21.05 3.69
N TYR A 58 -2.46 -20.86 3.99
CA TYR A 58 -1.93 -19.55 4.35
C TYR A 58 -2.05 -18.54 3.20
N GLY A 59 -1.78 -18.97 1.97
CA GLY A 59 -2.01 -18.17 0.76
C GLY A 59 -3.48 -17.76 0.62
N CYS A 60 -4.43 -18.71 0.82
CA CYS A 60 -5.87 -18.46 0.80
C CYS A 60 -6.29 -17.43 1.86
N VAL A 61 -5.75 -17.51 3.08
CA VAL A 61 -6.02 -16.56 4.17
C VAL A 61 -5.60 -15.13 3.78
N ASN A 62 -4.45 -14.98 3.13
CA ASN A 62 -4.01 -13.66 2.65
C ASN A 62 -4.82 -13.17 1.45
N SER A 63 -5.23 -14.07 0.54
CA SER A 63 -6.09 -13.71 -0.60
C SER A 63 -7.50 -13.31 -0.16
N ALA A 64 -8.04 -13.92 0.89
CA ALA A 64 -9.32 -13.53 1.48
C ALA A 64 -9.33 -12.04 1.91
N PHE A 65 -8.23 -11.59 2.52
CA PHE A 65 -8.04 -10.16 2.83
C PHE A 65 -8.08 -9.30 1.56
N GLN A 66 -7.35 -9.68 0.52
CA GLN A 66 -7.25 -8.90 -0.73
C GLN A 66 -8.60 -8.76 -1.43
N ILE A 67 -9.40 -9.83 -1.45
CA ILE A 67 -10.74 -9.83 -2.06
C ILE A 67 -11.64 -8.80 -1.36
N THR A 68 -11.75 -8.91 -0.03
CA THR A 68 -12.64 -8.01 0.71
C THR A 68 -12.11 -6.58 0.76
N TYR A 69 -10.78 -6.39 0.80
CA TYR A 69 -10.16 -5.07 0.70
C TYR A 69 -10.49 -4.37 -0.62
N ALA A 70 -10.36 -5.07 -1.75
CA ALA A 70 -10.68 -4.51 -3.06
C ALA A 70 -12.17 -4.13 -3.20
N LEU A 71 -13.07 -4.99 -2.74
CA LEU A 71 -14.51 -4.71 -2.74
C LEU A 71 -14.87 -3.56 -1.80
N SER A 72 -14.31 -3.58 -0.61
CA SER A 72 -14.56 -2.60 0.43
C SER A 72 -14.08 -1.20 0.05
N TYR A 73 -13.02 -1.10 -0.74
CA TYR A 73 -12.50 0.17 -1.23
C TYR A 73 -13.57 0.97 -2.00
N VAL A 74 -14.35 0.29 -2.84
CA VAL A 74 -15.44 0.90 -3.61
C VAL A 74 -16.63 1.24 -2.70
N VAL A 75 -17.01 0.31 -1.82
CA VAL A 75 -18.15 0.48 -0.90
C VAL A 75 -17.90 1.64 0.07
N PHE A 76 -16.73 1.71 0.68
CA PHE A 76 -16.38 2.81 1.58
C PHE A 76 -16.16 4.13 0.86
N GLY A 77 -15.70 4.12 -0.40
CA GLY A 77 -15.67 5.33 -1.21
C GLY A 77 -17.05 6.00 -1.28
N TRP A 78 -18.09 5.21 -1.64
CA TRP A 78 -19.48 5.65 -1.66
C TRP A 78 -20.02 6.00 -0.26
N PHE A 79 -19.73 5.18 0.75
CA PHE A 79 -20.20 5.40 2.11
C PHE A 79 -19.66 6.70 2.71
N ILE A 80 -18.37 7.00 2.50
CA ILE A 80 -17.74 8.24 2.94
C ILE A 80 -18.32 9.46 2.20
N ASP A 81 -18.71 9.32 0.91
CA ASP A 81 -19.39 10.38 0.17
C ASP A 81 -20.73 10.74 0.81
N LYS A 82 -21.47 9.72 1.26
CA LYS A 82 -22.82 9.89 1.81
C LYS A 82 -22.83 10.32 3.28
N CYS A 83 -21.96 9.71 4.12
CA CYS A 83 -21.99 9.87 5.58
C CYS A 83 -20.92 10.83 6.11
N GLY A 84 -20.03 11.32 5.23
CA GLY A 84 -18.91 12.17 5.57
C GLY A 84 -17.68 11.40 6.07
N ILE A 85 -16.52 12.07 6.00
CA ILE A 85 -15.21 11.48 6.29
C ILE A 85 -15.11 11.01 7.74
N LYS A 86 -15.57 11.82 8.71
CA LYS A 86 -15.50 11.47 10.13
C LYS A 86 -16.17 10.13 10.42
N THR A 87 -17.43 10.01 10.05
CA THR A 87 -18.24 8.81 10.27
C THR A 87 -17.70 7.63 9.47
N GLY A 88 -17.41 7.84 8.19
CA GLY A 88 -16.90 6.79 7.30
C GLY A 88 -15.61 6.18 7.84
N TYR A 89 -14.67 7.01 8.28
CA TYR A 89 -13.41 6.53 8.83
C TYR A 89 -13.58 5.88 10.20
N CYS A 90 -14.46 6.40 11.05
CA CYS A 90 -14.78 5.75 12.34
C CYS A 90 -15.32 4.34 12.14
N VAL A 91 -16.28 4.14 11.23
CA VAL A 91 -16.84 2.82 10.92
C VAL A 91 -15.76 1.88 10.37
N SER A 92 -15.01 2.33 9.37
CA SER A 92 -13.90 1.58 8.78
C SER A 92 -12.91 1.11 9.84
N LEU A 93 -12.42 2.02 10.66
CA LEU A 93 -11.42 1.75 11.66
C LEU A 93 -11.94 0.88 12.82
N THR A 94 -13.20 1.04 13.21
CA THR A 94 -13.84 0.17 14.21
C THR A 94 -13.91 -1.27 13.72
N LEU A 95 -14.38 -1.48 12.48
CA LEU A 95 -14.44 -2.81 11.86
C LEU A 95 -13.05 -3.44 11.73
N TRP A 96 -12.09 -2.68 11.26
CA TRP A 96 -10.70 -3.11 11.14
C TRP A 96 -10.11 -3.48 12.50
N SER A 97 -10.25 -2.63 13.53
CA SER A 97 -9.67 -2.88 14.85
C SER A 97 -10.28 -4.12 15.52
N LEU A 98 -11.60 -4.32 15.38
CA LEU A 98 -12.27 -5.54 15.85
C LEU A 98 -11.77 -6.77 15.12
N ALA A 99 -11.65 -6.69 13.79
CA ALA A 99 -11.14 -7.79 12.99
C ALA A 99 -9.67 -8.09 13.29
N ALA A 100 -8.81 -7.10 13.49
CA ALA A 100 -7.43 -7.28 13.91
C ALA A 100 -7.36 -8.04 15.25
N ALA A 101 -8.08 -7.56 16.27
CA ALA A 101 -8.13 -8.20 17.58
C ALA A 101 -8.69 -9.65 17.51
N SER A 102 -9.68 -9.90 16.63
CA SER A 102 -10.29 -11.23 16.50
C SER A 102 -9.32 -12.33 16.06
N HIS A 103 -8.22 -11.98 15.36
CA HIS A 103 -7.16 -12.95 15.03
C HIS A 103 -6.53 -13.57 16.28
N GLY A 104 -6.49 -12.85 17.41
CA GLY A 104 -6.03 -13.37 18.68
C GLY A 104 -6.96 -14.42 19.33
N LEU A 105 -8.21 -14.51 18.88
CA LEU A 105 -9.23 -15.41 19.42
C LEU A 105 -9.38 -16.70 18.62
N VAL A 106 -8.81 -16.77 17.41
CA VAL A 106 -8.97 -17.91 16.52
C VAL A 106 -7.81 -18.88 16.65
N GLY A 107 -8.07 -20.17 16.38
CA GLY A 107 -7.10 -21.27 16.48
C GLY A 107 -7.18 -22.23 15.29
N SER A 108 -7.65 -21.76 14.11
CA SER A 108 -7.72 -22.59 12.90
C SER A 108 -7.57 -21.76 11.65
N ALA A 109 -7.12 -22.40 10.55
CA ALA A 109 -7.01 -21.74 9.24
C ALA A 109 -8.34 -21.09 8.79
N ARG A 110 -9.48 -21.75 9.03
CA ARG A 110 -10.81 -21.19 8.73
C ARG A 110 -11.12 -19.95 9.56
N GLY A 111 -10.76 -19.96 10.86
CA GLY A 111 -10.91 -18.81 11.75
C GLY A 111 -10.08 -17.62 11.26
N PHE A 112 -8.82 -17.84 10.89
CA PHE A 112 -7.95 -16.82 10.31
C PHE A 112 -8.50 -16.28 8.97
N LEU A 113 -9.06 -17.15 8.12
CA LEU A 113 -9.69 -16.72 6.87
C LEU A 113 -10.86 -15.77 7.12
N ILE A 114 -11.76 -16.09 8.06
CA ILE A 114 -12.90 -15.23 8.42
C ILE A 114 -12.42 -13.90 9.01
N ALA A 115 -11.45 -13.94 9.92
CA ALA A 115 -10.87 -12.73 10.50
C ALA A 115 -10.21 -11.83 9.44
N ARG A 116 -9.52 -12.42 8.44
CA ARG A 116 -8.93 -11.72 7.30
C ARG A 116 -9.96 -11.11 6.35
N LEU A 117 -11.08 -11.80 6.11
CA LEU A 117 -12.21 -11.21 5.38
C LEU A 117 -12.73 -9.95 6.10
N GLY A 118 -12.91 -10.03 7.41
CA GLY A 118 -13.31 -8.89 8.24
C GLY A 118 -12.28 -7.75 8.24
N LEU A 119 -10.98 -8.09 8.31
CA LEU A 119 -9.90 -7.12 8.28
C LEU A 119 -9.86 -6.36 6.94
N GLY A 120 -9.92 -7.07 5.81
CA GLY A 120 -9.95 -6.46 4.48
C GLY A 120 -11.18 -5.56 4.30
N LEU A 121 -12.35 -6.01 4.81
CA LEU A 121 -13.56 -5.20 4.79
C LEU A 121 -13.37 -3.88 5.57
N GLY A 122 -12.80 -3.93 6.76
CA GLY A 122 -12.56 -2.73 7.58
C GLY A 122 -11.50 -1.81 6.98
N GLU A 123 -10.37 -2.35 6.52
CA GLU A 123 -9.24 -1.56 6.04
C GLU A 123 -9.50 -0.83 4.71
N GLY A 124 -10.41 -1.33 3.87
CA GLY A 124 -10.70 -0.73 2.56
C GLY A 124 -11.18 0.71 2.61
N GLY A 125 -11.72 1.17 3.74
CA GLY A 125 -12.13 2.56 3.93
C GLY A 125 -11.00 3.52 4.35
N SER A 126 -9.83 3.02 4.72
CA SER A 126 -8.73 3.84 5.24
C SER A 126 -8.18 4.81 4.18
N PHE A 127 -7.73 4.30 3.04
CA PHE A 127 -7.12 5.12 2.00
C PHE A 127 -8.08 6.17 1.39
N PRO A 128 -9.35 5.83 1.03
CA PRO A 128 -10.33 6.82 0.58
C PRO A 128 -10.57 7.93 1.61
N SER A 129 -10.63 7.58 2.91
CA SER A 129 -10.76 8.56 4.00
C SER A 129 -9.58 9.51 4.07
N CYS A 130 -8.34 8.98 3.97
CA CYS A 130 -7.13 9.80 3.98
C CYS A 130 -7.06 10.77 2.80
N VAL A 131 -7.32 10.28 1.59
CA VAL A 131 -7.30 11.12 0.37
C VAL A 131 -8.33 12.24 0.46
N LYS A 132 -9.55 11.92 0.92
CA LYS A 132 -10.59 12.94 1.09
C LYS A 132 -10.27 13.91 2.21
N ALA A 133 -9.75 13.45 3.35
CA ALA A 133 -9.35 14.32 4.45
C ALA A 133 -8.29 15.33 3.99
N VAL A 134 -7.27 14.88 3.23
CA VAL A 134 -6.27 15.78 2.63
C VAL A 134 -6.92 16.77 1.67
N ALA A 135 -7.87 16.33 0.85
CA ALA A 135 -8.56 17.21 -0.11
C ALA A 135 -9.36 18.32 0.58
N TYR A 136 -9.94 18.04 1.77
CA TYR A 136 -10.71 19.02 2.56
C TYR A 136 -9.83 19.94 3.42
N TRP A 137 -8.70 19.41 3.96
CA TRP A 137 -7.88 20.13 4.91
C TRP A 137 -6.71 20.91 4.30
N PHE A 138 -6.42 20.69 3.00
CA PHE A 138 -5.26 21.32 2.36
C PHE A 138 -5.63 22.07 1.08
N PRO A 139 -5.04 23.28 0.89
CA PRO A 139 -5.11 23.94 -0.40
C PRO A 139 -4.43 23.12 -1.47
N GLN A 140 -4.82 23.27 -2.71
CA GLN A 140 -4.37 22.43 -3.83
C GLN A 140 -2.84 22.31 -3.94
N ARG A 141 -2.12 23.39 -3.67
CA ARG A 141 -0.65 23.44 -3.74
C ARG A 141 0.05 22.54 -2.71
N GLU A 142 -0.56 22.33 -1.54
CA GLU A 142 0.01 21.55 -0.43
C GLU A 142 -0.49 20.10 -0.40
N ARG A 143 -1.54 19.73 -1.15
CA ARG A 143 -2.14 18.37 -1.14
C ARG A 143 -1.15 17.28 -1.46
N HIS A 144 -0.24 17.53 -2.42
CA HIS A 144 0.78 16.55 -2.79
C HIS A 144 1.71 16.24 -1.60
N LEU A 145 2.17 17.26 -0.89
CA LEU A 145 3.02 17.08 0.29
C LEU A 145 2.28 16.36 1.41
N ALA A 146 1.05 16.76 1.71
CA ALA A 146 0.20 16.12 2.72
C ALA A 146 -0.06 14.63 2.38
N ALA A 147 -0.35 14.33 1.10
CA ALA A 147 -0.51 12.96 0.62
C ALA A 147 0.77 12.14 0.75
N SER A 148 1.93 12.73 0.44
CA SER A 148 3.23 12.06 0.59
C SER A 148 3.53 11.73 2.05
N ILE A 149 3.18 12.63 2.99
CA ILE A 149 3.39 12.41 4.42
C ILE A 149 2.52 11.26 4.92
N PHE A 150 1.20 11.25 4.68
CA PHE A 150 0.40 10.14 5.19
C PHE A 150 0.76 8.80 4.52
N ASN A 151 1.08 8.80 3.21
CA ASN A 151 1.52 7.60 2.52
C ASN A 151 2.86 7.04 3.03
N SER A 152 3.74 7.89 3.58
CA SER A 152 5.00 7.41 4.16
C SER A 152 4.79 6.47 5.35
N GLY A 153 3.63 6.52 6.00
CA GLY A 153 3.21 5.55 7.01
C GLY A 153 3.21 4.11 6.48
N ALA A 154 2.90 3.92 5.20
CA ALA A 154 2.95 2.62 4.53
C ALA A 154 4.36 2.00 4.46
N ASN A 155 5.40 2.82 4.55
CA ASN A 155 6.78 2.34 4.61
C ASN A 155 7.25 2.17 6.06
N VAL A 156 6.78 3.02 6.97
CA VAL A 156 7.16 2.98 8.39
C VAL A 156 6.59 1.74 9.08
N GLY A 157 5.35 1.35 8.77
CA GLY A 157 4.71 0.15 9.31
C GLY A 157 5.56 -1.12 9.12
N PRO A 158 5.94 -1.48 7.89
CA PRO A 158 6.80 -2.63 7.62
C PRO A 158 8.21 -2.57 8.23
N ILE A 159 8.73 -1.38 8.54
CA ILE A 159 10.00 -1.22 9.25
C ILE A 159 9.81 -1.51 10.75
N LEU A 160 8.73 -1.00 11.36
CA LEU A 160 8.48 -1.13 12.79
C LEU A 160 7.96 -2.52 13.18
N ALA A 161 7.10 -3.13 12.36
CA ALA A 161 6.47 -4.39 12.69
C ALA A 161 7.47 -5.52 13.01
N PRO A 162 8.55 -5.76 12.21
CA PRO A 162 9.53 -6.79 12.53
C PRO A 162 10.30 -6.56 13.84
N ALA A 163 10.43 -5.33 14.31
CA ALA A 163 11.07 -5.02 15.58
C ALA A 163 10.13 -5.22 16.79
N ILE A 164 8.84 -4.93 16.61
CA ILE A 164 7.85 -4.89 17.71
C ILE A 164 7.15 -6.24 17.87
N VAL A 165 6.68 -6.85 16.76
CA VAL A 165 5.83 -8.04 16.78
C VAL A 165 6.54 -9.27 17.40
N PRO A 166 7.81 -9.58 17.06
CA PRO A 166 8.52 -10.70 17.68
C PRO A 166 8.65 -10.56 19.19
N TRP A 167 8.98 -9.34 19.65
CA TRP A 167 9.08 -9.06 21.09
C TRP A 167 7.75 -9.26 21.81
N ILE A 168 6.64 -8.78 21.24
CA ILE A 168 5.30 -9.00 21.81
C ILE A 168 4.99 -10.50 21.85
N ALA A 169 5.28 -11.23 20.76
CA ALA A 169 5.00 -12.65 20.66
C ALA A 169 5.81 -13.49 21.67
N GLU A 170 7.06 -13.08 21.95
CA GLU A 170 7.91 -13.75 22.94
C GLU A 170 7.45 -13.51 24.39
N VAL A 171 7.08 -12.26 24.73
CA VAL A 171 6.75 -11.88 26.11
C VAL A 171 5.31 -12.21 26.48
N PHE A 172 4.36 -11.96 25.56
CA PHE A 172 2.92 -12.04 25.84
C PHE A 172 2.20 -13.12 25.04
N GLY A 173 2.93 -13.84 24.17
CA GLY A 173 2.37 -14.79 23.21
C GLY A 173 1.85 -14.12 21.94
N TRP A 174 1.81 -14.89 20.85
CA TRP A 174 1.46 -14.39 19.52
C TRP A 174 0.05 -13.79 19.41
N ARG A 175 -0.90 -14.30 20.21
CA ARG A 175 -2.29 -13.81 20.25
C ARG A 175 -2.34 -12.33 20.64
N MET A 176 -1.49 -11.92 21.57
CA MET A 176 -1.43 -10.54 22.03
C MET A 176 -0.92 -9.58 20.98
N ALA A 177 -0.13 -10.02 19.99
CA ALA A 177 0.27 -9.14 18.88
C ALA A 177 -0.95 -8.64 18.09
N PHE A 178 -1.92 -9.50 17.82
CA PHE A 178 -3.16 -9.12 17.15
C PHE A 178 -4.09 -8.28 18.03
N VAL A 179 -4.21 -8.64 19.31
CA VAL A 179 -5.06 -7.89 20.26
C VAL A 179 -4.52 -6.46 20.43
N LEU A 180 -3.21 -6.31 20.63
CA LEU A 180 -2.60 -5.00 20.80
C LEU A 180 -2.68 -4.12 19.55
N ALA A 181 -2.62 -4.73 18.35
CA ALA A 181 -2.84 -4.03 17.10
C ALA A 181 -4.28 -3.47 17.01
N GLY A 182 -5.28 -4.27 17.36
CA GLY A 182 -6.68 -3.80 17.45
C GLY A 182 -6.85 -2.70 18.50
N VAL A 183 -6.21 -2.83 19.67
CA VAL A 183 -6.22 -1.80 20.72
C VAL A 183 -5.57 -0.50 20.21
N ALA A 184 -4.45 -0.58 19.48
CA ALA A 184 -3.81 0.60 18.91
C ALA A 184 -4.75 1.34 17.94
N GLY A 185 -5.55 0.61 17.14
CA GLY A 185 -6.60 1.21 16.30
C GLY A 185 -7.67 1.93 17.14
N PHE A 186 -8.15 1.35 18.22
CA PHE A 186 -9.10 2.03 19.12
C PHE A 186 -8.50 3.23 19.83
N MET A 187 -7.24 3.18 20.24
CA MET A 187 -6.54 4.33 20.79
C MET A 187 -6.44 5.48 19.79
N TRP A 188 -6.15 5.14 18.53
CA TRP A 188 -6.15 6.15 17.48
C TRP A 188 -7.56 6.72 17.26
N LEU A 189 -8.61 5.89 17.28
CA LEU A 189 -9.99 6.32 17.15
C LEU A 189 -10.38 7.31 18.27
N ALA A 190 -9.91 7.09 19.49
CA ALA A 190 -10.11 8.01 20.62
C ALA A 190 -9.48 9.39 20.38
N LEU A 191 -8.42 9.47 19.55
CA LEU A 191 -7.85 10.75 19.10
C LEU A 191 -8.63 11.33 17.91
N TRP A 192 -9.06 10.50 16.97
CA TRP A 192 -9.78 10.97 15.79
C TRP A 192 -11.12 11.64 16.13
N LEU A 193 -11.88 11.04 17.02
CA LEU A 193 -13.23 11.50 17.38
C LEU A 193 -13.29 12.95 17.86
N PRO A 194 -12.46 13.41 18.81
CA PRO A 194 -12.50 14.78 19.29
C PRO A 194 -11.80 15.79 18.37
N PHE A 195 -10.77 15.36 17.62
CA PHE A 195 -9.93 16.29 16.87
C PHE A 195 -10.36 16.47 15.42
N TYR A 196 -10.97 15.46 14.79
CA TYR A 196 -11.39 15.58 13.40
C TYR A 196 -12.80 16.15 13.26
N SER A 197 -12.91 17.20 12.46
CA SER A 197 -14.17 17.78 11.96
C SER A 197 -13.89 18.40 10.58
N ALA A 198 -14.89 18.90 9.88
CA ALA A 198 -14.65 19.74 8.72
C ALA A 198 -13.90 21.02 9.13
N PRO A 199 -13.01 21.57 8.29
CA PRO A 199 -12.21 22.75 8.64
C PRO A 199 -13.05 23.93 9.17
N GLU A 200 -14.21 24.17 8.55
CA GLU A 200 -15.16 25.24 8.87
C GLU A 200 -15.82 25.05 10.25
N LYS A 201 -15.88 23.80 10.71
CA LYS A 201 -16.49 23.41 12.00
C LYS A 201 -15.44 23.13 13.09
N SER A 202 -14.16 23.31 12.78
CA SER A 202 -13.07 22.99 13.70
C SER A 202 -12.81 24.13 14.67
N ARG A 203 -12.94 23.84 15.96
CA ARG A 203 -12.56 24.79 17.04
C ARG A 203 -11.05 25.04 17.19
N TYR A 204 -10.23 24.27 16.48
CA TYR A 204 -8.77 24.32 16.56
C TYR A 204 -8.15 25.17 15.45
N VAL A 205 -8.90 25.44 14.38
CA VAL A 205 -8.45 26.20 13.21
C VAL A 205 -8.66 27.68 13.44
N SER A 206 -7.63 28.50 13.23
CA SER A 206 -7.73 29.97 13.25
C SER A 206 -8.35 30.48 11.96
N ALA A 207 -8.94 31.69 12.00
CA ALA A 207 -9.51 32.33 10.81
C ALA A 207 -8.50 32.49 9.65
N PRO A 208 -7.22 32.89 9.87
CA PRO A 208 -6.23 32.96 8.81
C PRO A 208 -5.89 31.59 8.20
N GLU A 209 -5.87 30.52 9.00
CA GLU A 209 -5.63 29.16 8.48
C GLU A 209 -6.84 28.65 7.68
N LEU A 210 -8.06 28.94 8.14
CA LEU A 210 -9.27 28.58 7.40
C LEU A 210 -9.31 29.27 6.03
N ASP A 211 -9.02 30.58 5.97
CA ASP A 211 -8.92 31.31 4.70
C ASP A 211 -7.86 30.70 3.78
N HIS A 212 -6.70 30.32 4.34
CA HIS A 212 -5.66 29.64 3.59
C HIS A 212 -6.11 28.29 3.01
N ILE A 213 -6.85 27.47 3.80
CA ILE A 213 -7.38 26.18 3.37
C ILE A 213 -8.39 26.34 2.25
N LEU A 214 -9.29 27.33 2.34
CA LEU A 214 -10.39 27.54 1.41
C LEU A 214 -9.98 28.26 0.11
N ARG A 215 -8.88 28.99 0.11
CA ARG A 215 -8.46 29.91 -0.94
C ARG A 215 -8.41 29.30 -2.35
N ASP A 216 -8.09 28.02 -2.50
CA ASP A 216 -7.95 27.32 -3.79
C ASP A 216 -9.04 26.23 -3.99
N GLN A 217 -10.12 26.22 -3.18
CA GLN A 217 -11.13 25.14 -3.27
C GLN A 217 -12.24 25.41 -4.29
N ASP A 218 -12.51 26.68 -4.61
CA ASP A 218 -13.65 27.10 -5.45
C ASP A 218 -13.45 26.87 -6.96
N GLU A 219 -12.22 26.66 -7.44
CA GLU A 219 -11.94 26.59 -8.89
C GLU A 219 -12.29 25.23 -9.53
N ARG A 220 -12.73 24.21 -8.78
CA ARG A 220 -12.90 22.84 -9.31
C ARG A 220 -14.31 22.41 -9.70
N SER A 221 -15.30 23.23 -9.47
CA SER A 221 -16.71 22.80 -9.63
C SER A 221 -17.16 22.58 -11.09
N ASN A 222 -16.45 23.12 -12.12
CA ASN A 222 -17.11 23.32 -13.42
C ASN A 222 -16.37 22.84 -14.69
N SER A 223 -15.29 22.06 -14.66
CA SER A 223 -14.52 21.88 -15.91
C SER A 223 -14.21 20.46 -16.39
N ALA A 224 -14.73 19.41 -15.79
CA ALA A 224 -14.50 18.05 -16.32
C ALA A 224 -15.82 17.27 -16.42
N GLY A 225 -16.32 17.07 -17.64
CA GLY A 225 -17.41 16.16 -17.92
C GLY A 225 -17.08 14.72 -17.45
N PRO A 226 -18.12 13.87 -17.24
CA PRO A 226 -17.94 12.50 -16.77
C PRO A 226 -17.05 11.72 -17.75
N VAL A 227 -16.07 10.97 -17.20
CA VAL A 227 -15.22 10.08 -18.00
C VAL A 227 -15.99 8.80 -18.27
N ASN A 228 -16.08 8.40 -19.53
CA ASN A 228 -16.60 7.08 -19.90
C ASN A 228 -15.54 6.01 -19.59
N TRP A 229 -15.69 5.30 -18.47
CA TRP A 229 -14.78 4.25 -18.04
C TRP A 229 -14.62 3.13 -19.05
N TRP A 230 -15.71 2.73 -19.71
CA TRP A 230 -15.69 1.69 -20.75
C TRP A 230 -14.96 2.14 -21.99
N GLY A 231 -15.07 3.42 -22.35
CA GLY A 231 -14.32 4.01 -23.47
C GLY A 231 -12.81 3.99 -23.27
N LEU A 232 -12.31 3.96 -22.02
CA LEU A 232 -10.88 3.86 -21.75
C LEU A 232 -10.27 2.54 -22.25
N PHE A 233 -11.01 1.46 -22.30
CA PHE A 233 -10.52 0.15 -22.80
C PHE A 233 -10.32 0.12 -24.33
N ALA A 234 -10.76 1.13 -25.06
CA ALA A 234 -10.47 1.28 -26.49
C ALA A 234 -9.00 1.71 -26.75
N TYR A 235 -8.32 2.26 -25.76
CA TYR A 235 -6.96 2.77 -25.89
C TYR A 235 -5.92 1.72 -25.50
N ARG A 236 -4.92 1.51 -26.35
CA ARG A 236 -3.80 0.56 -26.12
C ARG A 236 -2.99 0.93 -24.88
N GLU A 237 -2.87 2.20 -24.61
CA GLU A 237 -2.16 2.77 -23.45
C GLU A 237 -2.83 2.35 -22.12
N THR A 238 -4.16 2.21 -22.10
CA THR A 238 -4.89 1.66 -20.94
C THR A 238 -4.50 0.22 -20.69
N TRP A 239 -4.44 -0.60 -21.73
CA TRP A 239 -4.00 -2.00 -21.62
C TRP A 239 -2.51 -2.12 -21.25
N ALA A 240 -1.66 -1.23 -21.77
CA ALA A 240 -0.27 -1.15 -21.36
C ALA A 240 -0.12 -0.92 -19.85
N TYR A 241 -0.89 0.02 -19.33
CA TYR A 241 -0.88 0.34 -17.91
C TYR A 241 -1.47 -0.79 -17.06
N LEU A 242 -2.64 -1.30 -17.43
CA LEU A 242 -3.36 -2.37 -16.75
C LEU A 242 -2.51 -3.65 -16.65
N LEU A 243 -2.00 -4.15 -17.80
CA LEU A 243 -1.22 -5.38 -17.82
C LEU A 243 0.10 -5.24 -17.07
N THR A 244 0.74 -4.08 -17.15
CA THR A 244 1.95 -3.79 -16.37
C THR A 244 1.68 -3.87 -14.87
N LYS A 245 0.58 -3.27 -14.41
CA LYS A 245 0.15 -3.33 -13.00
C LYS A 245 -0.22 -4.75 -12.57
N PHE A 246 -1.00 -5.46 -13.40
CA PHE A 246 -1.38 -6.86 -13.14
C PHE A 246 -0.17 -7.78 -12.94
N LEU A 247 0.88 -7.58 -13.74
CA LEU A 247 2.10 -8.37 -13.66
C LEU A 247 2.97 -8.01 -12.45
N THR A 248 3.11 -6.72 -12.13
CA THR A 248 4.13 -6.26 -11.17
C THR A 248 3.62 -6.06 -9.74
N ASP A 249 2.38 -5.65 -9.53
CA ASP A 249 1.84 -5.40 -8.19
C ASP A 249 1.75 -6.65 -7.30
N PRO A 250 1.42 -7.86 -7.84
CA PRO A 250 1.45 -9.10 -7.05
C PRO A 250 2.79 -9.40 -6.39
N ILE A 251 3.89 -8.95 -7.00
CA ILE A 251 5.23 -9.15 -6.46
C ILE A 251 5.44 -8.39 -5.15
N SER A 252 4.87 -7.21 -5.01
CA SER A 252 4.93 -6.48 -3.74
C SER A 252 4.20 -7.21 -2.61
N TRP A 253 3.06 -7.81 -2.91
CA TRP A 253 2.33 -8.64 -1.96
C TRP A 253 3.07 -9.92 -1.59
N PHE A 254 3.75 -10.53 -2.56
CA PHE A 254 4.62 -11.68 -2.30
C PHE A 254 5.71 -11.34 -1.27
N TRP A 255 6.43 -10.24 -1.46
CA TRP A 255 7.45 -9.82 -0.51
C TRP A 255 6.88 -9.52 0.87
N LEU A 256 5.72 -8.87 0.93
CA LEU A 256 5.07 -8.54 2.20
C LEU A 256 4.66 -9.81 2.98
N ILE A 257 4.16 -10.83 2.28
CA ILE A 257 3.53 -12.03 2.85
C ILE A 257 4.54 -13.13 3.12
N TRP A 258 5.49 -13.38 2.20
CA TRP A 258 6.34 -14.57 2.21
C TRP A 258 7.79 -14.32 2.66
N LEU A 259 8.21 -13.07 2.79
CA LEU A 259 9.61 -12.76 3.14
C LEU A 259 10.05 -13.27 4.52
N PRO A 260 9.23 -13.17 5.59
CA PRO A 260 9.61 -13.75 6.89
C PRO A 260 9.74 -15.29 6.83
N ASP A 261 8.83 -15.95 6.12
CA ASP A 261 8.85 -17.40 5.92
C ASP A 261 10.09 -17.85 5.12
N PHE A 262 10.47 -17.10 4.09
CA PHE A 262 11.71 -17.33 3.32
C PHE A 262 12.94 -17.37 4.24
N PHE A 263 13.12 -16.38 5.12
CA PHE A 263 14.25 -16.36 6.03
C PHE A 263 14.21 -17.51 7.04
N TYR A 264 13.04 -17.87 7.50
CA TYR A 264 12.88 -19.02 8.42
C TYR A 264 13.23 -20.32 7.72
N LYS A 265 12.61 -20.63 6.57
CA LYS A 265 12.72 -21.92 5.86
C LYS A 265 14.09 -22.14 5.20
N THR A 266 14.67 -21.07 4.64
CA THR A 266 15.92 -21.21 3.87
C THR A 266 17.18 -20.89 4.68
N ARG A 267 17.06 -20.17 5.81
CA ARG A 267 18.19 -19.70 6.62
C ARG A 267 18.12 -20.15 8.08
N GLY A 268 17.06 -20.82 8.51
CA GLY A 268 16.86 -21.20 9.91
C GLY A 268 16.75 -20.00 10.87
N LEU A 269 16.46 -18.81 10.35
CA LEU A 269 16.33 -17.60 11.15
C LEU A 269 14.92 -17.53 11.72
N ASN A 270 14.77 -17.85 13.00
CA ASN A 270 13.50 -17.66 13.69
C ASN A 270 13.13 -16.16 13.77
N ILE A 271 11.88 -15.87 14.16
CA ILE A 271 11.32 -14.51 14.19
C ILE A 271 12.19 -13.55 15.01
N ASN A 272 12.76 -13.99 16.14
CA ASN A 272 13.57 -13.17 17.03
C ASN A 272 14.98 -12.88 16.47
N LYS A 273 15.45 -13.64 15.47
CA LYS A 273 16.75 -13.43 14.82
C LYS A 273 16.61 -12.78 13.45
N SER A 274 15.46 -12.89 12.80
CA SER A 274 15.23 -12.36 11.46
C SER A 274 14.80 -10.88 11.44
N TRP A 275 14.36 -10.32 12.55
CA TRP A 275 13.80 -8.95 12.61
C TRP A 275 14.76 -7.89 12.05
N ILE A 276 16.05 -7.95 12.39
CA ILE A 276 17.02 -6.97 11.90
C ILE A 276 17.23 -7.06 10.39
N HIS A 277 17.16 -8.27 9.82
CA HIS A 277 17.25 -8.47 8.37
C HIS A 277 16.05 -7.84 7.66
N LEU A 278 14.84 -8.04 8.19
CA LEU A 278 13.61 -7.47 7.64
C LEU A 278 13.59 -5.94 7.76
N VAL A 279 13.92 -5.39 8.92
CA VAL A 279 14.05 -3.93 9.12
C VAL A 279 15.05 -3.35 8.11
N THR A 280 16.20 -3.99 7.92
CA THR A 280 17.21 -3.52 6.97
C THR A 280 16.71 -3.56 5.53
N ILE A 281 16.01 -4.63 5.13
CA ILE A 281 15.40 -4.73 3.78
C ILE A 281 14.44 -3.57 3.52
N TYR A 282 13.50 -3.31 4.43
CA TYR A 282 12.53 -2.24 4.24
C TYR A 282 13.18 -0.85 4.32
N SER A 283 14.23 -0.68 5.14
CA SER A 283 15.00 0.56 5.20
C SER A 283 15.79 0.83 3.90
N ILE A 284 16.43 -0.19 3.34
CA ILE A 284 17.07 -0.11 2.02
C ILE A 284 16.04 0.23 0.95
N SER A 285 14.90 -0.46 0.98
CA SER A 285 13.80 -0.21 0.04
C SER A 285 13.33 1.24 0.08
N LEU A 286 13.08 1.78 1.27
CA LEU A 286 12.68 3.17 1.45
C LEU A 286 13.73 4.15 0.91
N GLY A 287 15.00 3.99 1.32
CA GLY A 287 16.07 4.89 0.90
C GLY A 287 16.32 4.89 -0.61
N LEU A 288 16.44 3.71 -1.20
CA LEU A 288 16.73 3.60 -2.64
C LEU A 288 15.54 3.93 -3.53
N SER A 289 14.30 3.72 -3.07
CA SER A 289 13.11 4.09 -3.85
C SER A 289 12.98 5.60 -4.03
N LEU A 290 13.41 6.39 -3.04
CA LEU A 290 13.48 7.86 -3.17
C LEU A 290 14.46 8.29 -4.27
N LEU A 291 15.61 7.62 -4.36
CA LEU A 291 16.61 7.85 -5.42
C LEU A 291 16.06 7.46 -6.80
N GLY A 292 15.29 6.35 -6.89
CA GLY A 292 14.65 5.92 -8.14
C GLY A 292 13.63 6.93 -8.67
N GLY A 293 12.80 7.49 -7.78
CA GLY A 293 11.86 8.56 -8.14
C GLY A 293 12.58 9.84 -8.59
N TRP A 294 13.65 10.23 -7.88
CA TRP A 294 14.50 11.36 -8.26
C TRP A 294 15.18 11.17 -9.60
N PHE A 295 15.67 9.96 -9.91
CA PHE A 295 16.42 9.64 -11.12
C PHE A 295 15.67 9.97 -12.41
N THR A 296 14.45 9.46 -12.58
CA THR A 296 13.66 9.71 -13.79
C THR A 296 13.29 11.19 -13.94
N GLY A 297 12.97 11.87 -12.84
CA GLY A 297 12.75 13.31 -12.83
C GLY A 297 13.99 14.12 -13.20
N HIS A 298 15.17 13.67 -12.76
CA HIS A 298 16.46 14.29 -13.09
C HIS A 298 16.78 14.20 -14.59
N LEU A 299 16.53 13.05 -15.23
CA LEU A 299 16.72 12.87 -16.67
C LEU A 299 15.82 13.85 -17.46
N ILE A 300 14.55 14.01 -17.06
CA ILE A 300 13.64 14.97 -17.71
C ILE A 300 14.15 16.40 -17.56
N ARG A 301 14.62 16.80 -16.35
CA ARG A 301 15.22 18.12 -16.14
C ARG A 301 16.48 18.36 -16.97
N ARG A 302 17.20 17.28 -17.37
CA ARG A 302 18.33 17.33 -18.30
C ARG A 302 17.93 17.37 -19.79
N GLY A 303 16.65 17.54 -20.09
CA GLY A 303 16.13 17.70 -21.47
C GLY A 303 15.80 16.36 -22.16
N TRP A 304 15.74 15.23 -21.45
CA TRP A 304 15.24 13.98 -22.03
C TRP A 304 13.72 14.06 -22.23
N SER A 305 13.22 13.47 -23.31
CA SER A 305 11.77 13.31 -23.47
C SER A 305 11.21 12.43 -22.34
N ALA A 306 9.97 12.67 -21.93
CA ALA A 306 9.29 11.89 -20.91
C ALA A 306 9.33 10.39 -21.24
N THR A 307 9.03 10.02 -22.50
CA THR A 307 9.11 8.63 -22.98
C THR A 307 10.47 8.01 -22.73
N ARG A 308 11.55 8.70 -23.15
CA ARG A 308 12.92 8.17 -23.00
C ARG A 308 13.30 8.02 -21.51
N ALA A 309 13.04 9.04 -20.70
CA ALA A 309 13.37 9.03 -19.29
C ALA A 309 12.61 7.93 -18.53
N ARG A 310 11.28 7.81 -18.76
CA ARG A 310 10.44 6.80 -18.11
C ARG A 310 10.85 5.38 -18.50
N LYS A 311 11.06 5.11 -19.80
CA LYS A 311 11.48 3.77 -20.26
C LYS A 311 12.88 3.39 -19.80
N THR A 312 13.82 4.33 -19.76
CA THR A 312 15.15 4.10 -19.16
C THR A 312 15.04 3.75 -17.69
N GLY A 313 14.18 4.44 -16.93
CA GLY A 313 13.89 4.07 -15.54
C GLY A 313 13.30 2.67 -15.43
N MET A 314 12.31 2.32 -16.25
CA MET A 314 11.70 0.97 -16.24
C MET A 314 12.73 -0.13 -16.51
N ILE A 315 13.59 0.03 -17.52
CA ILE A 315 14.67 -0.94 -17.81
C ILE A 315 15.62 -1.06 -16.61
N LEU A 316 16.09 0.08 -16.09
CA LEU A 316 17.01 0.09 -14.95
C LEU A 316 16.41 -0.65 -13.74
N PHE A 317 15.16 -0.34 -13.40
CA PHE A 317 14.49 -0.98 -12.26
C PHE A 317 14.26 -2.48 -12.52
N ALA A 318 13.89 -2.90 -13.74
CA ALA A 318 13.79 -4.30 -14.09
C ALA A 318 15.14 -5.03 -13.93
N LEU A 319 16.25 -4.42 -14.38
CA LEU A 319 17.58 -4.99 -14.22
C LEU A 319 18.01 -5.09 -12.75
N CYS A 320 17.60 -4.16 -11.88
CA CYS A 320 17.86 -4.23 -10.45
C CYS A 320 17.13 -5.38 -9.74
N VAL A 321 16.03 -5.90 -10.29
CA VAL A 321 15.32 -7.06 -9.73
C VAL A 321 15.93 -8.39 -10.18
N LEU A 322 16.57 -8.45 -11.37
CA LEU A 322 17.09 -9.69 -11.95
C LEU A 322 17.99 -10.52 -11.02
N PRO A 323 18.88 -9.95 -10.21
CA PRO A 323 19.79 -10.75 -9.37
C PRO A 323 19.12 -11.35 -8.13
N VAL A 324 17.84 -11.11 -7.86
CA VAL A 324 17.17 -11.59 -6.63
C VAL A 324 17.20 -13.11 -6.42
N PRO A 325 17.17 -13.99 -7.46
CA PRO A 325 17.31 -15.43 -7.27
C PRO A 325 18.66 -15.83 -6.62
N LEU A 326 19.69 -15.03 -6.77
CA LEU A 326 21.00 -15.26 -6.14
C LEU A 326 20.91 -15.16 -4.60
N ALA A 327 19.86 -14.53 -4.08
CA ALA A 327 19.61 -14.45 -2.64
C ALA A 327 19.53 -15.83 -1.98
N LEU A 328 19.07 -16.89 -2.68
CA LEU A 328 18.99 -18.23 -2.10
C LEU A 328 20.37 -18.86 -1.85
N LYS A 329 21.34 -18.59 -2.71
CA LYS A 329 22.70 -19.17 -2.64
C LYS A 329 23.71 -18.27 -1.92
N SER A 330 23.34 -17.07 -1.53
CA SER A 330 24.20 -16.08 -0.88
C SER A 330 24.11 -16.15 0.64
N SER A 331 24.97 -15.41 1.36
CA SER A 331 24.83 -15.22 2.81
C SER A 331 23.55 -14.41 3.15
N ALA A 332 23.10 -14.47 4.41
CA ALA A 332 21.90 -13.77 4.85
C ALA A 332 21.95 -12.25 4.55
N TRP A 333 23.08 -11.61 4.78
CA TRP A 333 23.25 -10.17 4.53
C TRP A 333 23.30 -9.80 3.04
N VAL A 334 23.89 -10.65 2.20
CA VAL A 334 23.83 -10.45 0.74
C VAL A 334 22.39 -10.64 0.24
N ALA A 335 21.66 -11.63 0.78
CA ALA A 335 20.23 -11.77 0.48
C ALA A 335 19.42 -10.54 0.88
N VAL A 336 19.70 -9.94 2.06
CA VAL A 336 19.09 -8.67 2.51
C VAL A 336 19.32 -7.55 1.49
N CYS A 337 20.58 -7.37 1.02
CA CYS A 337 20.89 -6.34 0.03
C CYS A 337 20.17 -6.59 -1.30
N LEU A 338 20.17 -7.82 -1.81
CA LEU A 338 19.52 -8.17 -3.08
C LEU A 338 18.00 -7.99 -3.02
N ILE A 339 17.37 -8.44 -1.94
CA ILE A 339 15.91 -8.30 -1.75
C ILE A 339 15.55 -6.84 -1.49
N GLY A 340 16.32 -6.12 -0.67
CA GLY A 340 16.13 -4.69 -0.43
C GLY A 340 16.24 -3.87 -1.72
N LEU A 341 17.20 -4.19 -2.60
CA LEU A 341 17.31 -3.58 -3.92
C LEU A 341 16.11 -3.91 -4.82
N ALA A 342 15.64 -5.17 -4.82
CA ALA A 342 14.49 -5.59 -5.60
C ALA A 342 13.20 -4.88 -5.15
N LEU A 343 12.98 -4.72 -3.83
CA LEU A 343 11.85 -3.96 -3.29
C LEU A 343 11.95 -2.48 -3.65
N ALA A 344 13.12 -1.88 -3.54
CA ALA A 344 13.36 -0.49 -3.93
C ALA A 344 13.07 -0.27 -5.41
N ALA A 345 13.51 -1.21 -6.26
CA ALA A 345 13.26 -1.19 -7.69
C ALA A 345 11.76 -1.32 -8.00
N HIS A 346 11.02 -2.19 -7.27
CA HIS A 346 9.57 -2.28 -7.37
C HIS A 346 8.87 -0.95 -7.04
N HIS A 347 9.20 -0.32 -5.91
CA HIS A 347 8.60 0.96 -5.53
C HIS A 347 8.92 2.08 -6.52
N SER A 348 10.16 2.12 -7.03
CA SER A 348 10.58 3.05 -8.08
C SER A 348 9.84 2.81 -9.40
N TRP A 349 9.64 1.53 -9.76
CA TRP A 349 8.84 1.10 -10.91
C TRP A 349 7.39 1.57 -10.78
N ALA A 350 6.75 1.29 -9.65
CA ALA A 350 5.36 1.68 -9.39
C ALA A 350 5.17 3.20 -9.47
N THR A 351 6.06 3.96 -8.83
CA THR A 351 6.05 5.45 -8.88
C THR A 351 6.22 5.95 -10.33
N ASN A 352 7.15 5.36 -11.08
CA ASN A 352 7.38 5.70 -12.48
C ASN A 352 6.15 5.39 -13.34
N LEU A 353 5.48 4.27 -13.09
CA LEU A 353 4.28 3.86 -13.80
C LEU A 353 3.09 4.80 -13.54
N TYR A 354 2.90 5.27 -12.30
CA TYR A 354 1.90 6.33 -12.00
C TYR A 354 2.17 7.62 -12.78
N ALA A 355 3.44 8.00 -12.91
CA ALA A 355 3.82 9.16 -13.70
C ALA A 355 3.54 8.94 -15.20
N VAL A 356 3.76 7.72 -15.72
CA VAL A 356 3.39 7.37 -17.12
C VAL A 356 1.89 7.56 -17.36
N ALA A 357 1.02 7.15 -16.42
CA ALA A 357 -0.41 7.40 -16.56
C ALA A 357 -0.74 8.91 -16.64
N SER A 358 -0.04 9.73 -15.84
CA SER A 358 -0.21 11.18 -15.85
C SER A 358 0.36 11.85 -17.11
N ASP A 359 1.42 11.29 -17.69
CA ASP A 359 2.05 11.81 -18.91
C ASP A 359 1.23 11.44 -20.16
N THR A 360 0.51 10.30 -20.13
CA THR A 360 -0.17 9.69 -21.29
C THR A 360 -1.64 10.10 -21.38
N PHE A 361 -2.32 10.29 -20.25
CA PHE A 361 -3.76 10.59 -20.24
C PHE A 361 -4.06 12.04 -19.85
N PRO A 362 -5.14 12.65 -20.41
CA PRO A 362 -5.58 13.96 -19.98
C PRO A 362 -6.00 13.92 -18.50
N LYS A 363 -5.82 15.04 -17.78
CA LYS A 363 -6.03 15.14 -16.31
C LYS A 363 -7.35 14.53 -15.84
N ARG A 364 -8.44 14.69 -16.64
CA ARG A 364 -9.77 14.14 -16.34
C ARG A 364 -9.78 12.59 -16.25
N ALA A 365 -8.93 11.90 -17.03
CA ALA A 365 -8.93 10.43 -17.14
C ALA A 365 -7.89 9.75 -16.25
N VAL A 366 -6.85 10.46 -15.75
CA VAL A 366 -5.75 9.88 -14.97
C VAL A 366 -6.25 9.07 -13.78
N ALA A 367 -7.23 9.60 -13.02
CA ALA A 367 -7.76 8.89 -11.85
C ALA A 367 -8.49 7.61 -12.24
N ALA A 368 -9.26 7.62 -13.34
CA ALA A 368 -9.97 6.44 -13.84
C ALA A 368 -8.99 5.35 -14.32
N VAL A 369 -7.95 5.73 -15.08
CA VAL A 369 -6.90 4.82 -15.55
C VAL A 369 -6.12 4.24 -14.36
N ALA A 370 -5.75 5.09 -13.38
CA ALA A 370 -5.09 4.63 -12.16
C ALA A 370 -5.96 3.63 -11.37
N GLY A 371 -7.28 3.86 -11.32
CA GLY A 371 -8.26 2.95 -10.71
C GLY A 371 -8.34 1.60 -11.44
N ILE A 372 -8.42 1.61 -12.77
CA ILE A 372 -8.41 0.38 -13.60
C ILE A 372 -7.13 -0.43 -13.37
N GLY A 373 -5.96 0.24 -13.39
CA GLY A 373 -4.70 -0.43 -13.12
C GLY A 373 -4.57 -0.94 -11.68
N GLY A 374 -5.05 -0.17 -10.70
CA GLY A 374 -5.08 -0.60 -9.30
C GLY A 374 -5.95 -1.86 -9.10
N MET A 375 -7.11 -1.93 -9.75
CA MET A 375 -7.98 -3.11 -9.75
C MET A 375 -7.28 -4.32 -10.40
N ALA A 376 -6.59 -4.13 -11.52
CA ALA A 376 -5.83 -5.20 -12.17
C ALA A 376 -4.71 -5.72 -11.26
N GLY A 377 -3.96 -4.82 -10.60
CA GLY A 377 -2.94 -5.19 -9.62
C GLY A 377 -3.51 -5.94 -8.41
N ALA A 378 -4.68 -5.53 -7.91
CA ALA A 378 -5.38 -6.21 -6.82
C ALA A 378 -5.81 -7.62 -7.22
N ILE A 379 -6.34 -7.81 -8.44
CA ILE A 379 -6.70 -9.15 -8.97
C ILE A 379 -5.47 -10.05 -8.98
N GLY A 380 -4.33 -9.58 -9.52
CA GLY A 380 -3.08 -10.34 -9.47
C GLY A 380 -2.63 -10.66 -8.04
N GLY A 381 -2.81 -9.70 -7.12
CA GLY A 381 -2.53 -9.85 -5.69
C GLY A 381 -3.43 -10.86 -4.96
N ILE A 382 -4.60 -11.18 -5.51
CA ILE A 382 -5.48 -12.26 -4.99
C ILE A 382 -4.90 -13.63 -5.36
N PHE A 383 -4.50 -13.83 -6.61
CA PHE A 383 -4.09 -15.15 -7.08
C PHE A 383 -2.66 -15.52 -6.69
N PHE A 384 -1.74 -14.57 -6.69
CA PHE A 384 -0.31 -14.86 -6.51
C PHE A 384 0.05 -15.44 -5.13
N PRO A 385 -0.52 -15.02 -3.98
CA PRO A 385 -0.23 -15.64 -2.69
C PRO A 385 -0.68 -17.11 -2.60
N VAL A 386 -1.83 -17.46 -3.21
CA VAL A 386 -2.32 -18.85 -3.29
C VAL A 386 -1.39 -19.68 -4.16
N PHE A 387 -1.03 -19.17 -5.34
CA PHE A 387 -0.09 -19.82 -6.24
C PHE A 387 1.27 -20.07 -5.57
N ALA A 388 1.79 -19.08 -4.85
CA ALA A 388 3.04 -19.22 -4.12
C ALA A 388 2.95 -20.31 -3.03
N GLY A 389 1.86 -20.34 -2.26
CA GLY A 389 1.61 -21.37 -1.25
C GLY A 389 1.50 -22.76 -1.85
N TRP A 390 0.70 -22.91 -2.90
CA TRP A 390 0.57 -24.17 -3.65
C TRP A 390 1.92 -24.67 -4.17
N LEU A 391 2.72 -23.79 -4.81
CA LEU A 391 4.03 -24.15 -5.33
C LEU A 391 5.00 -24.60 -4.25
N LEU A 392 5.02 -23.91 -3.10
CA LEU A 392 5.85 -24.29 -1.96
C LEU A 392 5.44 -25.68 -1.41
N ASP A 393 4.15 -25.97 -1.32
CA ASP A 393 3.65 -27.27 -0.87
C ASP A 393 4.02 -28.38 -1.87
N GLN A 394 3.93 -28.15 -3.20
CA GLN A 394 4.36 -29.11 -4.23
C GLN A 394 5.87 -29.39 -4.17
N CYS A 395 6.68 -28.36 -3.90
CA CYS A 395 8.12 -28.50 -3.81
C CYS A 395 8.59 -29.20 -2.50
N LYS A 396 7.75 -29.28 -1.48
CA LYS A 396 8.12 -29.78 -0.13
C LYS A 396 8.77 -31.16 -0.15
N ASN A 397 8.29 -32.03 -1.03
CA ASN A 397 8.76 -33.42 -1.18
C ASN A 397 9.81 -33.60 -2.29
N THR A 398 10.29 -32.52 -2.93
CA THR A 398 11.36 -32.56 -3.93
C THR A 398 12.75 -32.55 -3.28
N ALA A 399 13.78 -32.96 -4.01
CA ALA A 399 15.16 -33.04 -3.53
C ALA A 399 15.71 -31.70 -2.93
N GLY A 400 15.18 -30.55 -3.35
CA GLY A 400 15.55 -29.24 -2.82
C GLY A 400 14.54 -28.65 -1.82
N GLY A 401 13.44 -29.38 -1.53
CA GLY A 401 12.41 -28.92 -0.61
C GLY A 401 11.81 -27.57 -0.98
N GLU A 402 11.32 -26.85 0.02
CA GLU A 402 10.75 -25.51 -0.16
C GLU A 402 11.75 -24.49 -0.72
N SER A 403 13.07 -24.69 -0.60
CA SER A 403 14.09 -23.86 -1.22
C SER A 403 13.99 -23.85 -2.74
N THR A 404 13.63 -24.98 -3.37
CA THR A 404 13.35 -25.03 -4.82
C THR A 404 12.12 -24.19 -5.17
N GLY A 405 11.07 -24.25 -4.35
CA GLY A 405 9.88 -23.41 -4.53
C GLY A 405 10.22 -21.92 -4.46
N TYR A 406 10.99 -21.50 -3.48
CA TYR A 406 11.47 -20.10 -3.39
C TYR A 406 12.36 -19.71 -4.57
N LEU A 407 13.20 -20.61 -5.09
CA LEU A 407 14.00 -20.34 -6.28
C LEU A 407 13.13 -20.04 -7.50
N ILE A 408 12.09 -20.83 -7.72
CA ILE A 408 11.13 -20.62 -8.80
C ILE A 408 10.38 -19.30 -8.60
N LEU A 409 9.87 -19.03 -7.41
CA LEU A 409 9.17 -17.79 -7.08
C LEU A 409 10.06 -16.55 -7.29
N PHE A 410 11.30 -16.58 -6.84
CA PHE A 410 12.26 -15.49 -7.05
C PHE A 410 12.61 -15.32 -8.54
N GLY A 411 12.69 -16.44 -9.28
CA GLY A 411 12.84 -16.43 -10.75
C GLY A 411 11.66 -15.73 -11.44
N ILE A 412 10.42 -16.04 -11.02
CA ILE A 412 9.21 -15.36 -11.52
C ILE A 412 9.26 -13.86 -11.13
N CYS A 413 9.54 -13.55 -9.87
CA CYS A 413 9.64 -12.17 -9.39
C CYS A 413 10.67 -11.36 -10.18
N SER A 414 11.80 -11.96 -10.55
CA SER A 414 12.84 -11.29 -11.33
C SER A 414 12.46 -11.10 -12.78
N GLY A 415 11.93 -12.15 -13.43
CA GLY A 415 11.61 -12.14 -14.86
C GLY A 415 10.40 -11.27 -15.22
N VAL A 416 9.43 -11.18 -14.33
CA VAL A 416 8.16 -10.50 -14.60
C VAL A 416 8.32 -9.02 -14.96
N TYR A 417 9.31 -8.32 -14.39
CA TYR A 417 9.56 -6.89 -14.71
C TYR A 417 10.08 -6.71 -16.14
N VAL A 418 10.88 -7.64 -16.60
CA VAL A 418 11.37 -7.64 -18.00
C VAL A 418 10.19 -7.88 -18.95
N VAL A 419 9.35 -8.87 -18.65
CA VAL A 419 8.12 -9.12 -19.42
C VAL A 419 7.19 -7.91 -19.40
N ALA A 420 6.95 -7.32 -18.24
CA ALA A 420 6.12 -6.15 -18.08
C ALA A 420 6.66 -4.92 -18.84
N PHE A 421 8.00 -4.77 -18.90
CA PHE A 421 8.62 -3.73 -19.72
C PHE A 421 8.32 -3.94 -21.20
N PHE A 422 8.50 -5.15 -21.73
CA PHE A 422 8.22 -5.43 -23.14
C PHE A 422 6.73 -5.31 -23.46
N VAL A 423 5.84 -5.79 -22.62
CA VAL A 423 4.38 -5.61 -22.79
C VAL A 423 4.04 -4.12 -22.86
N ASN A 424 4.56 -3.33 -21.90
CA ASN A 424 4.36 -1.89 -21.90
C ASN A 424 4.94 -1.22 -23.16
N HIS A 425 6.12 -1.64 -23.58
CA HIS A 425 6.79 -1.07 -24.77
C HIS A 425 6.04 -1.38 -26.07
N LEU A 426 5.50 -2.59 -26.22
CA LEU A 426 4.75 -2.99 -27.41
C LEU A 426 3.39 -2.29 -27.51
N LEU A 427 2.69 -2.13 -26.38
CA LEU A 427 1.36 -1.51 -26.34
C LEU A 427 1.44 0.02 -26.32
N ALA A 428 2.43 0.60 -25.64
CA ALA A 428 2.65 2.04 -25.56
C ALA A 428 4.13 2.37 -25.89
N PRO A 429 4.54 2.34 -27.16
CA PRO A 429 5.93 2.62 -27.58
C PRO A 429 6.36 4.04 -27.23
N ARG A 430 5.44 4.99 -27.23
CA ARG A 430 5.64 6.38 -26.84
C ARG A 430 4.61 6.77 -25.80
N PHE A 431 4.99 7.62 -24.87
CA PHE A 431 4.10 8.23 -23.87
C PHE A 431 3.70 9.62 -24.36
N GLU A 432 2.81 9.64 -25.34
CA GLU A 432 2.21 10.85 -25.89
C GLU A 432 0.78 10.96 -25.36
N GLN A 433 0.29 12.18 -25.20
CA GLN A 433 -1.04 12.37 -24.65
C GLN A 433 -2.11 11.83 -25.59
N VAL A 434 -2.90 10.89 -25.10
CA VAL A 434 -4.03 10.29 -25.83
C VAL A 434 -5.08 11.38 -26.09
N LYS A 435 -5.48 11.50 -27.36
CA LYS A 435 -6.63 12.36 -27.73
C LYS A 435 -7.89 11.57 -27.41
N MET A 436 -8.65 12.08 -26.45
CA MET A 436 -9.93 11.51 -26.04
C MET A 436 -11.04 12.42 -26.57
N ASP A 437 -11.88 11.85 -27.39
CA ASP A 437 -13.10 12.48 -27.90
C ASP A 437 -14.15 12.65 -26.80
#